data_e4d513443d0fe3d96609cb65bf9ca46d
#
_entry.id   e4d513443d0fe3d96609cb65bf9ca46d
#
_cell.length_a   1.000
_cell.length_b   1.000
_cell.length_c   1.000
_cell.angle_alpha   90.00
_cell.angle_beta   90.00
_cell.angle_gamma   90.00
#
_symmetry.space_group_name_H-M   'P 1'
#
loop_
_entity.id
_entity.type
_entity.pdbx_description
1 polymer ?
#
loop_
_entity_poly.entity_id
_entity_poly.type
_entity_poly.pdbx_seq_one_letter_code
_entity_poly.pdbx_strand_id
1 'polypeptide(L)'
;MREEYAMNDFLSDLIITKIYSVSTMYTEKIKRKRVRNNWCLGIKHEGETEYFCNGKKYVSNLNNIVLLPKGSSYEWSCTVPGHFSFIEFECDKEYEDIFCFKVANGDEILKRFVELEYNRNQKNSFYEIESISETYKIIVDLLKTLKKKYVSSRNFEKIQSAVDYINQNYTKHITNDELAKLTNFSTVYFRKLFSENFNMSPQAYIHTLRIRKAKELFHSDYGNISSVALSLGYSSIYDFSKTFKKYVGISPSEYVKNCIG
;
A
#
# COMPACT_ATOMS: atom_id res chain seq x y z
N MET A 1 -6.88 -5.89 -10.82
CA MET A 1 -7.36 -4.49 -10.59
C MET A 1 -7.90 -4.25 -9.18
N ARG A 2 -8.98 -4.91 -8.72
CA ARG A 2 -9.47 -4.77 -7.32
C ARG A 2 -8.44 -5.19 -6.27
N GLU A 3 -7.70 -6.25 -6.52
CA GLU A 3 -6.69 -6.79 -5.61
C GLU A 3 -5.47 -5.87 -5.43
N GLU A 4 -5.01 -5.19 -6.47
CA GLU A 4 -3.85 -4.30 -6.41
C GLU A 4 -4.15 -2.96 -5.70
N TYR A 5 -5.40 -2.46 -5.79
CA TYR A 5 -5.85 -1.29 -5.02
C TYR A 5 -5.99 -1.61 -3.54
N ALA A 6 -6.62 -2.74 -3.23
CA ALA A 6 -6.70 -3.25 -1.86
C ALA A 6 -5.30 -3.48 -1.26
N MET A 7 -4.34 -3.91 -2.08
CA MET A 7 -2.96 -4.10 -1.70
C MET A 7 -2.25 -2.77 -1.38
N ASN A 8 -2.42 -1.74 -2.21
CA ASN A 8 -1.82 -0.42 -1.97
C ASN A 8 -2.36 0.22 -0.69
N ASP A 9 -3.69 0.20 -0.49
CA ASP A 9 -4.32 0.73 0.72
C ASP A 9 -3.89 -0.07 1.95
N PHE A 10 -3.80 -1.39 1.82
CA PHE A 10 -3.39 -2.26 2.91
C PHE A 10 -1.92 -2.02 3.32
N LEU A 11 -1.00 -1.89 2.36
CA LEU A 11 0.42 -1.68 2.63
C LEU A 11 0.76 -0.22 2.97
N SER A 12 -0.08 0.75 2.62
CA SER A 12 0.17 2.17 2.92
C SER A 12 0.12 2.49 4.41
N ASP A 13 -0.63 1.71 5.19
CA ASP A 13 -0.85 1.90 6.63
C ASP A 13 -0.10 0.87 7.48
N LEU A 14 0.88 0.16 6.89
CA LEU A 14 1.64 -0.88 7.56
C LEU A 14 2.61 -0.27 8.58
N ILE A 15 2.57 -0.74 9.83
CA ILE A 15 3.48 -0.29 10.89
C ILE A 15 4.48 -1.39 11.22
N ILE A 16 5.75 -1.17 10.85
CA ILE A 16 6.85 -2.08 11.18
C ILE A 16 7.34 -1.75 12.59
N THR A 17 7.23 -2.71 13.49
CA THR A 17 7.59 -2.55 14.90
C THR A 17 8.96 -3.12 15.24
N LYS A 18 9.44 -4.10 14.47
CA LYS A 18 10.71 -4.79 14.73
C LYS A 18 11.28 -5.46 13.47
N ILE A 19 12.60 -5.47 13.33
CA ILE A 19 13.31 -6.30 12.37
C ILE A 19 13.90 -7.52 13.10
N TYR A 20 13.50 -8.72 12.69
CA TYR A 20 14.02 -9.97 13.29
C TYR A 20 15.33 -10.40 12.65
N SER A 21 15.38 -10.37 11.32
CA SER A 21 16.57 -10.79 10.58
C SER A 21 16.70 -10.09 9.24
N VAL A 22 17.94 -9.88 8.84
CA VAL A 22 18.32 -9.56 7.46
C VAL A 22 19.42 -10.55 7.11
N SER A 23 19.19 -11.37 6.10
CA SER A 23 20.13 -12.46 5.78
C SER A 23 20.02 -12.88 4.32
N THR A 24 21.12 -13.44 3.84
CA THR A 24 21.21 -14.10 2.54
C THR A 24 21.47 -15.60 2.78
N MET A 25 20.68 -16.44 2.12
CA MET A 25 20.86 -17.90 2.20
C MET A 25 20.87 -18.53 0.82
N TYR A 26 21.70 -19.56 0.67
CA TYR A 26 21.63 -20.42 -0.51
C TYR A 26 20.48 -21.41 -0.36
N THR A 27 19.71 -21.59 -1.41
CA THR A 27 18.57 -22.52 -1.45
C THR A 27 18.81 -23.54 -2.55
N GLU A 28 18.85 -24.81 -2.17
CA GLU A 28 18.91 -25.94 -3.09
C GLU A 28 17.54 -26.23 -3.71
N LYS A 29 17.52 -27.11 -4.71
CA LYS A 29 16.28 -27.60 -5.30
C LYS A 29 15.46 -28.37 -4.27
N ILE A 30 14.38 -27.74 -3.77
CA ILE A 30 13.54 -28.28 -2.69
C ILE A 30 12.11 -27.77 -2.85
N LYS A 31 11.15 -28.56 -2.33
CA LYS A 31 9.73 -28.19 -2.25
C LYS A 31 9.24 -28.37 -0.81
N ARG A 32 8.58 -27.36 -0.25
CA ARG A 32 8.07 -27.37 1.13
C ARG A 32 6.77 -26.58 1.26
N LYS A 33 5.97 -26.93 2.28
CA LYS A 33 4.86 -26.08 2.77
C LYS A 33 5.35 -25.27 3.96
N ARG A 34 4.86 -24.04 4.07
CA ARG A 34 5.19 -23.13 5.18
C ARG A 34 3.98 -22.25 5.53
N VAL A 35 3.82 -22.02 6.83
CA VAL A 35 2.98 -20.94 7.37
C VAL A 35 3.93 -19.87 7.91
N ARG A 36 3.67 -18.62 7.63
CA ARG A 36 4.50 -17.49 8.08
C ARG A 36 4.09 -17.00 9.45
N ASN A 37 5.04 -16.95 10.38
CA ASN A 37 4.86 -16.36 11.70
C ASN A 37 5.26 -14.88 11.73
N ASN A 38 6.08 -14.43 10.77
CA ASN A 38 6.55 -13.06 10.61
C ASN A 38 6.41 -12.65 9.15
N TRP A 39 6.36 -11.36 8.89
CA TRP A 39 6.47 -10.82 7.55
C TRP A 39 7.88 -11.06 6.99
N CYS A 40 7.96 -11.31 5.68
CA CYS A 40 9.22 -11.52 5.00
C CYS A 40 9.20 -10.84 3.63
N LEU A 41 10.04 -9.85 3.47
CA LEU A 41 10.33 -9.25 2.18
C LEU A 41 11.57 -9.95 1.61
N GLY A 42 11.49 -10.51 0.39
CA GLY A 42 12.58 -11.31 -0.15
C GLY A 42 12.75 -11.21 -1.65
N ILE A 43 14.01 -11.37 -2.07
CA ILE A 43 14.46 -11.39 -3.45
C ILE A 43 15.31 -12.63 -3.73
N LYS A 44 14.91 -13.43 -4.71
CA LYS A 44 15.72 -14.54 -5.21
C LYS A 44 16.63 -13.98 -6.30
N HIS A 45 17.82 -13.53 -5.93
CA HIS A 45 18.71 -12.83 -6.85
C HIS A 45 19.58 -13.76 -7.71
N GLU A 46 19.70 -15.02 -7.30
CA GLU A 46 20.23 -16.10 -8.14
C GLU A 46 19.23 -17.24 -8.17
N GLY A 47 18.94 -17.75 -9.36
CA GLY A 47 17.98 -18.82 -9.55
C GLY A 47 16.53 -18.37 -9.47
N GLU A 48 15.61 -19.29 -9.14
CA GLU A 48 14.19 -19.05 -9.14
C GLU A 48 13.46 -19.87 -8.06
N THR A 49 12.46 -19.25 -7.43
CA THR A 49 11.57 -19.91 -6.47
C THR A 49 10.12 -19.61 -6.83
N GLU A 50 9.31 -20.65 -6.91
CA GLU A 50 7.87 -20.58 -7.11
C GLU A 50 7.13 -20.72 -5.79
N TYR A 51 6.06 -19.94 -5.62
CA TYR A 51 5.16 -19.99 -4.48
C TYR A 51 3.74 -20.25 -4.97
N PHE A 52 3.00 -21.11 -4.26
CA PHE A 52 1.61 -21.42 -4.52
C PHE A 52 0.79 -21.09 -3.28
N CYS A 53 -0.07 -20.08 -3.38
CA CYS A 53 -0.90 -19.58 -2.30
C CYS A 53 -2.30 -19.28 -2.84
N ASN A 54 -3.35 -19.76 -2.16
CA ASN A 54 -4.75 -19.50 -2.54
C ASN A 54 -5.08 -19.77 -4.01
N GLY A 55 -4.51 -20.86 -4.58
CA GLY A 55 -4.71 -21.25 -5.97
C GLY A 55 -3.94 -20.40 -7.00
N LYS A 56 -3.11 -19.44 -6.56
CA LYS A 56 -2.28 -18.59 -7.41
C LYS A 56 -0.82 -19.01 -7.34
N LYS A 57 -0.11 -18.79 -8.46
CA LYS A 57 1.33 -19.00 -8.57
C LYS A 57 2.05 -17.65 -8.60
N TYR A 58 3.07 -17.53 -7.78
CA TYR A 58 4.00 -16.39 -7.72
C TYR A 58 5.42 -16.87 -7.97
N VAL A 59 6.24 -16.05 -8.60
CA VAL A 59 7.63 -16.39 -8.92
C VAL A 59 8.54 -15.31 -8.33
N SER A 60 9.54 -15.74 -7.56
CA SER A 60 10.61 -14.87 -7.04
C SER A 60 11.88 -15.11 -7.83
N ASN A 61 12.42 -14.06 -8.39
CA ASN A 61 13.73 -13.97 -9.03
C ASN A 61 14.22 -12.51 -8.94
N LEU A 62 15.31 -12.17 -9.61
CA LEU A 62 15.89 -10.81 -9.55
C LEU A 62 14.90 -9.70 -9.99
N ASN A 63 13.97 -10.02 -10.86
CA ASN A 63 12.98 -9.07 -11.37
C ASN A 63 11.61 -9.15 -10.68
N ASN A 64 11.44 -10.09 -9.75
CA ASN A 64 10.19 -10.32 -9.03
C ASN A 64 10.47 -10.49 -7.53
N ILE A 65 10.20 -9.47 -6.77
CA ILE A 65 10.36 -9.43 -5.32
C ILE A 65 9.07 -9.88 -4.66
N VAL A 66 9.16 -10.73 -3.65
CA VAL A 66 8.01 -11.24 -2.91
C VAL A 66 7.94 -10.62 -1.52
N LEU A 67 6.73 -10.29 -1.11
CA LEU A 67 6.41 -9.96 0.28
C LEU A 67 5.45 -11.03 0.77
N LEU A 68 5.92 -11.80 1.76
CA LEU A 68 5.26 -12.95 2.36
C LEU A 68 4.71 -12.53 3.72
N PRO A 69 3.40 -12.27 3.86
CA PRO A 69 2.81 -11.77 5.08
C PRO A 69 2.78 -12.81 6.20
N LYS A 70 2.77 -12.33 7.45
CA LYS A 70 2.34 -13.12 8.60
C LYS A 70 0.92 -13.61 8.38
N GLY A 71 0.63 -14.87 8.73
CA GLY A 71 -0.65 -15.54 8.47
C GLY A 71 -0.71 -16.25 7.12
N SER A 72 0.09 -15.88 6.12
CA SER A 72 0.07 -16.57 4.83
C SER A 72 0.55 -18.02 4.91
N SER A 73 -0.21 -18.91 4.24
CA SER A 73 0.11 -20.33 4.13
C SER A 73 0.31 -20.69 2.66
N TYR A 74 1.49 -21.20 2.34
CA TYR A 74 1.84 -21.48 0.95
C TYR A 74 2.74 -22.71 0.81
N GLU A 75 2.72 -23.29 -0.37
CA GLU A 75 3.74 -24.21 -0.84
C GLU A 75 4.77 -23.42 -1.65
N TRP A 76 6.05 -23.70 -1.45
CA TRP A 76 7.11 -23.11 -2.24
C TRP A 76 8.07 -24.18 -2.79
N SER A 77 8.60 -23.92 -3.97
CA SER A 77 9.51 -24.78 -4.68
C SER A 77 10.67 -23.96 -5.26
N CYS A 78 11.89 -24.24 -4.80
CA CYS A 78 13.07 -23.72 -5.47
C CYS A 78 13.29 -24.53 -6.76
N THR A 79 12.96 -23.93 -7.88
CA THR A 79 13.06 -24.57 -9.21
C THR A 79 14.45 -24.45 -9.80
N VAL A 80 15.12 -23.31 -9.57
CA VAL A 80 16.51 -23.05 -9.93
C VAL A 80 17.28 -22.66 -8.66
N PRO A 81 18.27 -23.48 -8.20
CA PRO A 81 19.08 -23.17 -7.03
C PRO A 81 19.79 -21.82 -7.09
N GLY A 82 20.10 -21.24 -5.94
CA GLY A 82 20.80 -19.97 -5.83
C GLY A 82 20.51 -19.24 -4.54
N HIS A 83 20.91 -17.98 -4.44
CA HIS A 83 20.80 -17.17 -3.25
C HIS A 83 19.46 -16.42 -3.16
N PHE A 84 18.95 -16.35 -1.93
CA PHE A 84 17.73 -15.62 -1.54
C PHE A 84 18.09 -14.68 -0.40
N SER A 85 17.98 -13.39 -0.64
CA SER A 85 18.13 -12.35 0.39
C SER A 85 16.79 -11.93 0.92
N PHE A 86 16.66 -11.74 2.24
CA PHE A 86 15.37 -11.43 2.87
C PHE A 86 15.51 -10.58 4.12
N ILE A 87 14.45 -9.84 4.43
CA ILE A 87 14.22 -9.12 5.67
C ILE A 87 13.00 -9.74 6.33
N GLU A 88 13.15 -10.27 7.54
CA GLU A 88 12.03 -10.71 8.38
C GLU A 88 11.70 -9.64 9.41
N PHE A 89 10.42 -9.28 9.51
CA PHE A 89 9.98 -8.20 10.38
C PHE A 89 8.60 -8.46 10.98
N GLU A 90 8.30 -7.76 12.07
CA GLU A 90 6.97 -7.70 12.68
C GLU A 90 6.26 -6.44 12.21
N CYS A 91 4.96 -6.57 11.96
CA CYS A 91 4.10 -5.43 11.76
C CYS A 91 2.70 -5.69 12.36
N ASP A 92 1.92 -4.63 12.46
CA ASP A 92 0.59 -4.60 13.06
C ASP A 92 -0.50 -5.35 12.29
N LYS A 93 -0.18 -5.90 11.12
CA LYS A 93 -1.16 -6.53 10.21
C LYS A 93 -0.82 -7.98 9.91
N GLU A 94 -1.87 -8.76 9.60
CA GLU A 94 -1.78 -10.10 9.03
C GLU A 94 -2.48 -10.11 7.67
N TYR A 95 -2.01 -10.98 6.78
CA TYR A 95 -2.61 -11.14 5.46
C TYR A 95 -2.39 -12.56 4.95
N GLU A 96 -3.39 -13.10 4.25
CA GLU A 96 -3.40 -14.53 3.88
C GLU A 96 -2.80 -14.83 2.51
N ASP A 97 -2.58 -13.79 1.66
CA ASP A 97 -2.06 -13.98 0.30
C ASP A 97 -0.65 -13.38 0.15
N ILE A 98 0.03 -13.70 -0.93
CA ILE A 98 1.39 -13.25 -1.23
C ILE A 98 1.33 -12.01 -2.12
N PHE A 99 2.20 -11.04 -1.87
CA PHE A 99 2.44 -9.93 -2.78
C PHE A 99 3.69 -10.21 -3.63
N CYS A 100 3.59 -9.94 -4.94
CA CYS A 100 4.71 -10.10 -5.86
C CYS A 100 4.86 -8.83 -6.70
N PHE A 101 6.02 -8.21 -6.61
CA PHE A 101 6.33 -6.93 -7.27
C PHE A 101 7.30 -7.16 -8.41
N LYS A 102 6.86 -6.86 -9.63
CA LYS A 102 7.75 -6.85 -10.79
C LYS A 102 8.56 -5.55 -10.80
N VAL A 103 9.88 -5.67 -10.77
CA VAL A 103 10.81 -4.54 -10.75
C VAL A 103 11.74 -4.56 -11.96
N ALA A 104 12.20 -3.39 -12.38
CA ALA A 104 13.20 -3.25 -13.44
C ALA A 104 14.63 -3.15 -12.89
N ASN A 105 14.76 -2.83 -11.60
CA ASN A 105 16.02 -2.51 -10.91
C ASN A 105 16.27 -3.43 -9.71
N GLY A 106 16.07 -4.73 -9.88
CA GLY A 106 16.29 -5.72 -8.80
C GLY A 106 17.68 -5.67 -8.21
N ASP A 107 18.71 -5.39 -9.02
CA ASP A 107 20.09 -5.24 -8.56
C ASP A 107 20.27 -4.07 -7.57
N GLU A 108 19.57 -2.95 -7.76
CA GLU A 108 19.63 -1.81 -6.83
C GLU A 108 18.97 -2.15 -5.50
N ILE A 109 17.86 -2.88 -5.55
CA ILE A 109 17.17 -3.33 -4.34
C ILE A 109 18.04 -4.37 -3.61
N LEU A 110 18.65 -5.30 -4.34
CA LEU A 110 19.57 -6.29 -3.76
C LEU A 110 20.73 -5.62 -3.02
N LYS A 111 21.34 -4.57 -3.60
CA LYS A 111 22.43 -3.83 -2.91
C LYS A 111 21.99 -3.33 -1.54
N ARG A 112 20.74 -2.85 -1.42
CA ARG A 112 20.19 -2.36 -0.15
C ARG A 112 20.03 -3.49 0.88
N PHE A 113 19.64 -4.69 0.45
CA PHE A 113 19.61 -5.88 1.35
C PHE A 113 21.01 -6.26 1.85
N VAL A 114 21.99 -6.27 0.94
CA VAL A 114 23.38 -6.59 1.29
C VAL A 114 23.97 -5.55 2.25
N GLU A 115 23.71 -4.29 2.05
CA GLU A 115 24.14 -3.19 2.92
C GLU A 115 23.50 -3.29 4.31
N LEU A 116 22.22 -3.59 4.39
CA LEU A 116 21.52 -3.82 5.66
C LEU A 116 22.10 -5.04 6.41
N GLU A 117 22.37 -6.15 5.72
CA GLU A 117 22.98 -7.35 6.31
C GLU A 117 24.38 -7.04 6.83
N TYR A 118 25.17 -6.29 6.07
CA TYR A 118 26.50 -5.84 6.48
C TYR A 118 26.45 -4.97 7.74
N ASN A 119 25.61 -3.94 7.76
CA ASN A 119 25.45 -3.01 8.89
C ASN A 119 25.01 -3.74 10.17
N ARG A 120 24.12 -4.74 10.03
CA ARG A 120 23.71 -5.59 11.15
C ARG A 120 24.90 -6.34 11.75
N ASN A 121 25.74 -6.92 10.91
CA ASN A 121 26.90 -7.72 11.36
C ASN A 121 27.95 -6.85 12.07
N GLN A 122 27.99 -5.53 11.77
CA GLN A 122 28.87 -4.56 12.44
C GLN A 122 28.35 -4.09 13.81
N LYS A 123 27.14 -4.52 14.23
CA LYS A 123 26.49 -4.11 15.49
C LYS A 123 26.41 -2.59 15.69
N ASN A 124 26.12 -1.84 14.63
CA ASN A 124 25.91 -0.39 14.71
C ASN A 124 24.82 -0.07 15.73
N SER A 125 25.01 0.95 16.57
CA SER A 125 24.06 1.36 17.61
C SER A 125 22.69 1.79 17.08
N PHE A 126 22.61 2.22 15.81
CA PHE A 126 21.37 2.70 15.17
C PHE A 126 20.76 1.66 14.22
N TYR A 127 21.31 0.47 14.15
CA TYR A 127 20.94 -0.58 13.20
C TYR A 127 19.44 -0.85 13.12
N GLU A 128 18.74 -0.93 14.26
CA GLU A 128 17.30 -1.25 14.26
C GLU A 128 16.48 -0.15 13.58
N ILE A 129 16.76 1.12 13.90
CA ILE A 129 16.07 2.27 13.31
C ILE A 129 16.38 2.39 11.82
N GLU A 130 17.66 2.22 11.44
CA GLU A 130 18.10 2.24 10.04
C GLU A 130 17.44 1.11 9.24
N SER A 131 17.37 -0.10 9.80
CA SER A 131 16.75 -1.25 9.14
C SER A 131 15.25 -1.07 8.93
N ILE A 132 14.53 -0.53 9.91
CA ILE A 132 13.11 -0.20 9.77
C ILE A 132 12.92 0.86 8.69
N SER A 133 13.70 1.95 8.76
CA SER A 133 13.65 3.05 7.79
C SER A 133 13.90 2.54 6.37
N GLU A 134 14.92 1.71 6.18
CA GLU A 134 15.28 1.20 4.86
C GLU A 134 14.26 0.19 4.34
N THR A 135 13.69 -0.65 5.20
CA THR A 135 12.59 -1.55 4.83
C THR A 135 11.38 -0.78 4.32
N TYR A 136 11.00 0.32 4.98
CA TYR A 136 9.93 1.20 4.48
C TYR A 136 10.27 1.81 3.13
N LYS A 137 11.49 2.28 2.92
CA LYS A 137 11.92 2.85 1.63
C LYS A 137 11.83 1.80 0.51
N ILE A 138 12.25 0.55 0.76
CA ILE A 138 12.12 -0.54 -0.20
C ILE A 138 10.64 -0.79 -0.50
N ILE A 139 9.78 -0.92 0.50
CA ILE A 139 8.33 -1.13 0.32
C ILE A 139 7.71 0.02 -0.48
N VAL A 140 8.04 1.26 -0.17
CA VAL A 140 7.57 2.45 -0.91
C VAL A 140 8.00 2.39 -2.38
N ASP A 141 9.24 2.00 -2.67
CA ASP A 141 9.72 1.88 -4.05
C ASP A 141 9.01 0.75 -4.81
N LEU A 142 8.74 -0.38 -4.14
CA LEU A 142 7.94 -1.46 -4.70
C LEU A 142 6.49 -1.00 -4.99
N LEU A 143 5.86 -0.27 -4.09
CA LEU A 143 4.52 0.30 -4.30
C LEU A 143 4.49 1.31 -5.45
N LYS A 144 5.56 2.09 -5.63
CA LYS A 144 5.70 2.99 -6.80
C LYS A 144 5.76 2.22 -8.13
N THR A 145 6.34 1.01 -8.16
CA THR A 145 6.35 0.20 -9.40
C THR A 145 4.94 -0.23 -9.80
N LEU A 146 4.09 -0.53 -8.83
CA LEU A 146 2.67 -0.81 -9.08
C LEU A 146 1.96 0.43 -9.63
N LYS A 147 2.21 1.62 -9.05
CA LYS A 147 1.65 2.88 -9.55
C LYS A 147 2.16 3.24 -10.94
N LYS A 148 3.45 3.04 -11.26
CA LYS A 148 4.00 3.31 -12.60
C LYS A 148 3.36 2.41 -13.67
N LYS A 149 3.00 1.18 -13.37
CA LYS A 149 2.24 0.30 -14.27
C LYS A 149 0.84 0.87 -14.59
N TYR A 150 0.29 1.67 -13.66
CA TYR A 150 -1.00 2.37 -13.78
C TYR A 150 -0.89 3.74 -14.44
N VAL A 151 0.16 4.50 -14.13
CA VAL A 151 0.40 5.86 -14.66
C VAL A 151 0.89 5.83 -16.11
N SER A 152 1.30 4.70 -16.63
CA SER A 152 1.63 4.50 -18.06
C SER A 152 0.42 4.45 -18.98
N SER A 153 -0.79 4.70 -18.51
CA SER A 153 -1.87 4.92 -19.45
C SER A 153 -1.90 6.42 -19.81
N ARG A 154 -1.74 6.71 -21.10
CA ARG A 154 -2.06 7.99 -21.77
C ARG A 154 -3.38 8.62 -21.26
N ASN A 155 -4.16 7.88 -20.52
CA ASN A 155 -5.47 8.21 -20.00
C ASN A 155 -5.42 8.88 -18.61
N PHE A 156 -4.44 8.56 -17.74
CA PHE A 156 -4.31 9.24 -16.44
C PHE A 156 -3.84 10.68 -16.60
N GLU A 157 -2.86 10.94 -17.49
CA GLU A 157 -2.40 12.30 -17.79
C GLU A 157 -3.54 13.22 -18.22
N LYS A 158 -4.54 12.65 -18.93
CA LYS A 158 -5.72 13.39 -19.40
C LYS A 158 -6.64 13.86 -18.28
N ILE A 159 -6.63 13.21 -17.11
CA ILE A 159 -7.47 13.58 -15.95
C ILE A 159 -6.67 14.13 -14.78
N GLN A 160 -5.34 14.25 -14.93
CA GLN A 160 -4.43 14.71 -13.85
C GLN A 160 -4.87 16.08 -13.31
N SER A 161 -5.22 17.02 -14.17
CA SER A 161 -5.66 18.36 -13.76
C SER A 161 -6.91 18.33 -12.87
N ALA A 162 -7.85 17.42 -13.15
CA ALA A 162 -9.02 17.22 -12.31
C ALA A 162 -8.68 16.58 -10.96
N VAL A 163 -7.75 15.62 -10.95
CA VAL A 163 -7.26 14.98 -9.71
C VAL A 163 -6.54 16.00 -8.83
N ASP A 164 -5.66 16.81 -9.40
CA ASP A 164 -4.96 17.87 -8.68
C ASP A 164 -5.92 18.90 -8.11
N TYR A 165 -6.92 19.28 -8.89
CA TYR A 165 -7.98 20.19 -8.44
C TYR A 165 -8.76 19.61 -7.26
N ILE A 166 -9.17 18.33 -7.32
CA ILE A 166 -9.83 17.64 -6.20
C ILE A 166 -8.94 17.68 -4.96
N ASN A 167 -7.68 17.29 -5.08
CA ASN A 167 -6.75 17.22 -3.94
C ASN A 167 -6.55 18.58 -3.25
N GLN A 168 -6.61 19.67 -4.00
CA GLN A 168 -6.47 21.04 -3.48
C GLN A 168 -7.79 21.63 -2.96
N ASN A 169 -8.93 21.15 -3.44
CA ASN A 169 -10.23 21.76 -3.19
C ASN A 169 -11.29 20.81 -2.60
N TYR A 170 -10.92 19.63 -2.10
CA TYR A 170 -11.87 18.60 -1.64
C TYR A 170 -12.84 19.08 -0.55
N THR A 171 -12.52 20.16 0.18
CA THR A 171 -13.41 20.76 1.18
C THR A 171 -14.54 21.60 0.55
N LYS A 172 -14.43 21.97 -0.73
CA LYS A 172 -15.44 22.72 -1.45
C LYS A 172 -16.46 21.80 -2.11
N HIS A 173 -17.60 22.36 -2.51
CA HIS A 173 -18.53 21.64 -3.38
C HIS A 173 -17.93 21.55 -4.78
N ILE A 174 -17.63 20.34 -5.24
CA ILE A 174 -17.05 20.05 -6.56
C ILE A 174 -18.02 19.19 -7.34
N THR A 175 -18.38 19.63 -8.55
CA THR A 175 -19.26 18.90 -9.46
C THR A 175 -18.49 18.13 -10.52
N ASN A 176 -19.09 17.06 -11.06
CA ASN A 176 -18.49 16.32 -12.17
C ASN A 176 -18.33 17.19 -13.43
N ASP A 177 -19.20 18.18 -13.62
CA ASP A 177 -19.15 19.08 -14.78
C ASP A 177 -17.96 20.04 -14.69
N GLU A 178 -17.67 20.56 -13.51
CA GLU A 178 -16.45 21.35 -13.27
C GLU A 178 -15.18 20.54 -13.56
N LEU A 179 -15.12 19.31 -13.05
CA LEU A 179 -13.96 18.43 -13.27
C LEU A 179 -13.80 18.05 -14.75
N ALA A 180 -14.91 17.80 -15.43
CA ALA A 180 -14.92 17.50 -16.87
C ALA A 180 -14.40 18.67 -17.71
N LYS A 181 -14.80 19.91 -17.35
CA LYS A 181 -14.31 21.14 -18.00
C LYS A 181 -12.81 21.31 -17.86
N LEU A 182 -12.22 21.01 -16.69
CA LEU A 182 -10.76 21.09 -16.45
C LEU A 182 -9.97 20.14 -17.36
N THR A 183 -10.61 19.07 -17.82
CA THR A 183 -9.98 18.04 -18.67
C THR A 183 -10.36 18.16 -20.14
N ASN A 184 -11.19 19.14 -20.51
CA ASN A 184 -11.76 19.30 -21.86
C ASN A 184 -12.55 18.07 -22.35
N PHE A 185 -13.20 17.33 -21.44
CA PHE A 185 -14.02 16.18 -21.77
C PHE A 185 -15.50 16.43 -21.48
N SER A 186 -16.36 15.62 -22.11
CA SER A 186 -17.75 15.52 -21.65
C SER A 186 -17.80 14.88 -20.26
N THR A 187 -18.79 15.26 -19.44
CA THR A 187 -18.98 14.70 -18.10
C THR A 187 -19.09 13.19 -18.10
N VAL A 188 -19.73 12.60 -19.12
CA VAL A 188 -19.89 11.15 -19.25
C VAL A 188 -18.54 10.48 -19.50
N TYR A 189 -17.74 11.00 -20.44
CA TYR A 189 -16.44 10.47 -20.76
C TYR A 189 -15.45 10.63 -19.60
N PHE A 190 -15.43 11.81 -18.97
CA PHE A 190 -14.63 12.07 -17.78
C PHE A 190 -14.93 11.06 -16.65
N ARG A 191 -16.22 10.87 -16.30
CA ARG A 191 -16.62 9.92 -15.25
C ARG A 191 -16.18 8.49 -15.56
N LYS A 192 -16.33 8.04 -16.82
CA LYS A 192 -15.88 6.74 -17.28
C LYS A 192 -14.37 6.61 -17.10
N LEU A 193 -13.61 7.57 -17.63
CA LEU A 193 -12.16 7.60 -17.58
C LEU A 193 -11.63 7.65 -16.14
N PHE A 194 -12.25 8.46 -15.29
CA PHE A 194 -11.92 8.55 -13.86
C PHE A 194 -12.18 7.21 -13.16
N SER A 195 -13.34 6.60 -13.40
CA SER A 195 -13.68 5.30 -12.78
C SER A 195 -12.78 4.16 -13.28
N GLU A 196 -12.33 4.18 -14.52
CA GLU A 196 -11.35 3.23 -15.06
C GLU A 196 -9.98 3.39 -14.40
N ASN A 197 -9.58 4.62 -14.02
CA ASN A 197 -8.29 4.89 -13.40
C ASN A 197 -8.29 4.70 -11.87
N PHE A 198 -9.39 5.02 -11.20
CA PHE A 198 -9.49 5.01 -9.73
C PHE A 198 -10.41 3.92 -9.16
N ASN A 199 -11.08 3.12 -9.99
CA ASN A 199 -12.10 2.13 -9.61
C ASN A 199 -13.25 2.70 -8.76
N MET A 200 -13.42 4.00 -8.76
CA MET A 200 -14.48 4.70 -8.04
C MET A 200 -14.89 5.96 -8.79
N SER A 201 -16.10 6.47 -8.50
CA SER A 201 -16.55 7.74 -9.07
C SER A 201 -15.75 8.92 -8.50
N PRO A 202 -15.68 10.08 -9.20
CA PRO A 202 -15.04 11.29 -8.67
C PRO A 202 -15.62 11.71 -7.31
N GLN A 203 -16.93 11.61 -7.11
CA GLN A 203 -17.57 11.94 -5.84
C GLN A 203 -17.18 10.97 -4.72
N ALA A 204 -17.07 9.66 -5.02
CA ALA A 204 -16.58 8.69 -4.06
C ALA A 204 -15.12 8.95 -3.67
N TYR A 205 -14.28 9.38 -4.61
CA TYR A 205 -12.92 9.77 -4.36
C TYR A 205 -12.82 10.99 -3.41
N ILE A 206 -13.65 12.02 -3.65
CA ILE A 206 -13.75 13.21 -2.77
C ILE A 206 -14.17 12.79 -1.35
N HIS A 207 -15.18 11.91 -1.22
CA HIS A 207 -15.58 11.39 0.09
C HIS A 207 -14.47 10.62 0.78
N THR A 208 -13.74 9.78 0.06
CA THR A 208 -12.59 9.03 0.62
C THR A 208 -11.53 9.97 1.19
N LEU A 209 -11.18 11.05 0.45
CA LEU A 209 -10.25 12.07 0.93
C LEU A 209 -10.75 12.76 2.21
N ARG A 210 -12.02 13.19 2.22
CA ARG A 210 -12.64 13.84 3.38
C ARG A 210 -12.63 12.92 4.61
N ILE A 211 -13.00 11.64 4.44
CA ILE A 211 -13.04 10.67 5.55
C ILE A 211 -11.63 10.39 6.07
N ARG A 212 -10.63 10.25 5.19
CA ARG A 212 -9.23 10.11 5.60
C ARG A 212 -8.80 11.31 6.43
N LYS A 213 -9.10 12.52 5.98
CA LYS A 213 -8.75 13.75 6.70
C LYS A 213 -9.51 13.90 8.02
N ALA A 214 -10.77 13.42 8.08
CA ALA A 214 -11.52 13.37 9.34
C ALA A 214 -10.82 12.50 10.39
N LYS A 215 -10.35 11.32 9.99
CA LYS A 215 -9.59 10.44 10.88
C LYS A 215 -8.32 11.11 11.41
N GLU A 216 -7.55 11.78 10.54
CA GLU A 216 -6.36 12.53 10.94
C GLU A 216 -6.68 13.63 11.97
N LEU A 217 -7.76 14.40 11.73
CA LEU A 217 -8.20 15.44 12.63
C LEU A 217 -8.66 14.89 13.98
N PHE A 218 -9.35 13.75 14.01
CA PHE A 218 -9.75 13.11 15.26
C PHE A 218 -8.57 12.61 16.09
N HIS A 219 -7.50 12.14 15.45
CA HIS A 219 -6.26 11.74 16.14
C HIS A 219 -5.46 12.93 16.68
N SER A 220 -5.59 14.12 16.09
CA SER A 220 -4.87 15.33 16.52
C SER A 220 -5.64 16.17 17.54
N ASP A 221 -6.72 15.64 18.12
CA ASP A 221 -7.61 16.32 19.07
C ASP A 221 -8.17 17.67 18.55
N TYR A 222 -8.40 17.75 17.25
CA TYR A 222 -8.84 18.95 16.55
C TYR A 222 -10.36 19.10 16.59
N GLY A 223 -10.87 19.60 17.70
CA GLY A 223 -12.24 20.07 17.83
C GLY A 223 -13.31 18.96 17.92
N ASN A 224 -14.57 19.37 17.94
CA ASN A 224 -15.69 18.43 17.98
C ASN A 224 -16.08 17.91 16.58
N ILE A 225 -16.87 16.86 16.54
CA ILE A 225 -17.31 16.19 15.31
C ILE A 225 -17.99 17.17 14.34
N SER A 226 -18.75 18.15 14.87
CA SER A 226 -19.45 19.14 14.03
C SER A 226 -18.48 20.10 13.35
N SER A 227 -17.46 20.58 14.04
CA SER A 227 -16.42 21.44 13.48
C SER A 227 -15.59 20.71 12.41
N VAL A 228 -15.25 19.46 12.66
CA VAL A 228 -14.56 18.60 11.67
C VAL A 228 -15.44 18.42 10.43
N ALA A 229 -16.72 18.09 10.58
CA ALA A 229 -17.63 17.92 9.44
C ALA A 229 -17.69 19.19 8.56
N LEU A 230 -17.86 20.37 9.18
CA LEU A 230 -17.92 21.64 8.46
C LEU A 230 -16.59 21.99 7.78
N SER A 231 -15.46 21.82 8.46
CA SER A 231 -14.13 22.10 7.88
C SER A 231 -13.82 21.22 6.66
N LEU A 232 -14.43 20.04 6.57
CA LEU A 232 -14.27 19.10 5.45
C LEU A 232 -15.32 19.30 4.35
N GLY A 233 -16.15 20.33 4.44
CA GLY A 233 -17.11 20.72 3.40
C GLY A 233 -18.38 19.87 3.36
N TYR A 234 -18.81 19.32 4.49
CA TYR A 234 -20.14 18.73 4.61
C TYR A 234 -21.16 19.80 4.98
N SER A 235 -22.33 19.74 4.38
CA SER A 235 -23.43 20.67 4.62
C SER A 235 -24.08 20.48 5.99
N SER A 236 -23.97 19.27 6.54
CA SER A 236 -24.50 18.94 7.86
C SER A 236 -23.69 17.84 8.56
N ILE A 237 -23.73 17.81 9.87
CA ILE A 237 -23.19 16.72 10.69
C ILE A 237 -23.88 15.39 10.37
N TYR A 238 -25.14 15.40 9.97
CA TYR A 238 -25.90 14.23 9.60
C TYR A 238 -25.31 13.57 8.33
N ASP A 239 -25.10 14.36 7.27
CA ASP A 239 -24.50 13.89 6.01
C ASP A 239 -23.08 13.37 6.23
N PHE A 240 -22.32 14.07 7.05
CA PHE A 240 -21.00 13.62 7.46
C PHE A 240 -21.07 12.26 8.17
N SER A 241 -21.89 12.13 9.21
CA SER A 241 -21.98 10.92 10.02
C SER A 241 -22.45 9.71 9.21
N LYS A 242 -23.42 9.92 8.30
CA LYS A 242 -23.89 8.90 7.37
C LYS A 242 -22.77 8.45 6.42
N THR A 243 -22.04 9.40 5.86
CA THR A 243 -20.92 9.12 4.96
C THR A 243 -19.77 8.43 5.70
N PHE A 244 -19.40 8.95 6.87
CA PHE A 244 -18.34 8.37 7.70
C PHE A 244 -18.66 6.92 8.06
N LYS A 245 -19.86 6.63 8.56
CA LYS A 245 -20.29 5.24 8.87
C LYS A 245 -20.26 4.34 7.64
N LYS A 246 -20.64 4.85 6.46
CA LYS A 246 -20.56 4.10 5.20
C LYS A 246 -19.14 3.68 4.84
N TYR A 247 -18.15 4.54 5.07
CA TYR A 247 -16.75 4.31 4.66
C TYR A 247 -15.89 3.65 5.76
N VAL A 248 -16.25 3.82 7.04
CA VAL A 248 -15.46 3.35 8.18
C VAL A 248 -16.12 2.15 8.89
N GLY A 249 -17.41 1.97 8.70
CA GLY A 249 -18.19 0.89 9.34
C GLY A 249 -18.86 1.30 10.66
N ILE A 250 -18.30 2.26 11.39
CA ILE A 250 -18.80 2.78 12.68
C ILE A 250 -19.07 4.29 12.58
N SER A 251 -19.86 4.83 13.52
CA SER A 251 -20.14 6.26 13.58
C SER A 251 -18.90 7.09 13.96
N PRO A 252 -18.85 8.40 13.61
CA PRO A 252 -17.77 9.29 14.07
C PRO A 252 -17.60 9.30 15.59
N SER A 253 -18.70 9.28 16.33
CA SER A 253 -18.68 9.29 17.82
C SER A 253 -18.08 8.01 18.40
N GLU A 254 -18.44 6.84 17.82
CA GLU A 254 -17.83 5.57 18.19
C GLU A 254 -16.34 5.53 17.81
N TYR A 255 -15.98 6.07 16.64
CA TYR A 255 -14.59 6.13 16.20
C TYR A 255 -13.72 6.97 17.15
N VAL A 256 -14.18 8.18 17.50
CA VAL A 256 -13.49 9.07 18.43
C VAL A 256 -13.33 8.43 19.82
N LYS A 257 -14.40 7.80 20.33
CA LYS A 257 -14.34 7.06 21.60
C LYS A 257 -13.30 5.94 21.60
N ASN A 258 -13.19 5.21 20.49
CA ASN A 258 -12.22 4.12 20.34
C ASN A 258 -10.78 4.60 20.13
N CYS A 259 -10.57 5.85 19.70
CA CYS A 259 -9.23 6.44 19.52
C CYS A 259 -8.67 7.11 20.79
N ILE A 260 -9.55 7.51 21.73
CA ILE A 260 -9.19 8.28 22.93
C ILE A 260 -9.19 7.38 24.19
N GLY A 261 -9.79 6.20 24.13
CA GLY A 261 -9.81 5.17 25.18
C GLY A 261 -8.72 4.17 25.03
#